data_490f698a8424f3eb8046c81d6ed942d0
#
_entry.id   490f698a8424f3eb8046c81d6ed942d0
#
_cell.length_a   1.000
_cell.length_b   1.000
_cell.length_c   1.000
_cell.angle_alpha   90.00
_cell.angle_beta   90.00
_cell.angle_gamma   90.00
#
_symmetry.space_group_name_H-M   'P 1'
#
loop_
_entity.id
_entity.type
_entity.pdbx_description
1 polymer ?
#
loop_
_entity_poly.entity_id
_entity_poly.type
_entity_poly.pdbx_seq_one_letter_code
_entity_poly.pdbx_strand_id
1 'polypeptide(L)'
;MSKPCRRPTRAGLREERGNKRRQEKALNAKRCAMGPRPPAPAPLPNRCSTFATLAEEREAREDAVSQQTRLLRKELPALLGQLEQIPDPRDPRKRQHKLTVLLLWGLLMFVFQFASRRESNREMTRPQFLANLHLLFPEIETLPHADTLYRLLRDIDLTHLEQAHVDLVRRLIRGKSVRRYLINHCHPIAIDGSQKLAGDTLWAEELLQRSVGKDETRQTQYFVYVLEASLAFHNGLVIPLLSEFLEHALGDTEAQKQDCELRAFARLSDRLKTRFPRLPILLLLDGLYANGPVMQRCWRAHWQFMIVLKNQDLPSVWQEFHALQALKPQALQRNWGRRRQHFTWVNDIDYAFGSNRRQHLKLHVVVCEESWERVDQQAQIVTQTARHAWLSSQPLSRENVHERCNLGARHRWGIEAGFLVEKHQGYHYEHAFALDWNAMRGYHLLMRLAHVFNTLARFTRQLRDLFRQFGVRGAIRFIRTSCAAPWLDSARMRGLLAEPFLLQLE
;
A
#
# COMPACT_ATOMS: atom_id res chain seq x y z
N MET A 1 11.85 26.48 4.37
CA MET A 1 13.09 25.81 3.90
C MET A 1 13.41 24.69 4.89
N SER A 2 13.00 23.46 4.60
CA SER A 2 13.31 22.29 5.43
C SER A 2 14.70 21.77 5.06
N LYS A 3 15.55 21.59 6.08
CA LYS A 3 16.88 21.02 5.90
C LYS A 3 16.78 19.61 5.28
N PRO A 4 17.64 19.26 4.32
CA PRO A 4 17.66 17.91 3.77
C PRO A 4 18.00 16.90 4.87
N CYS A 5 17.14 15.91 5.05
CA CYS A 5 17.35 14.81 5.97
C CYS A 5 18.55 13.98 5.46
N ARG A 6 19.74 14.21 5.99
CA ARG A 6 20.91 13.37 5.73
C ARG A 6 20.63 11.97 6.26
N ARG A 7 20.74 10.94 5.41
CA ARG A 7 20.69 9.55 5.86
C ARG A 7 21.71 9.35 7.00
N PRO A 8 21.30 8.79 8.14
CA PRO A 8 22.23 8.57 9.24
C PRO A 8 23.35 7.62 8.83
N THR A 9 24.57 7.94 9.18
CA THR A 9 25.72 7.07 8.95
C THR A 9 25.60 5.79 9.79
N ARG A 10 26.29 4.69 9.39
CA ARG A 10 26.35 3.45 10.19
C ARG A 10 26.83 3.70 11.64
N ALA A 11 27.73 4.66 11.83
CA ALA A 11 28.19 5.08 13.16
C ALA A 11 27.07 5.79 13.93
N GLY A 12 26.35 6.73 13.31
CA GLY A 12 25.21 7.43 13.93
C GLY A 12 24.08 6.47 14.32
N LEU A 13 23.76 5.46 13.48
CA LEU A 13 22.77 4.44 13.82
C LEU A 13 23.22 3.52 14.98
N ARG A 14 24.52 3.25 15.12
CA ARG A 14 25.06 2.50 16.26
C ARG A 14 24.98 3.32 17.55
N GLU A 15 25.31 4.59 17.47
CA GLU A 15 25.22 5.53 18.60
C GLU A 15 23.77 5.73 19.05
N GLU A 16 22.84 5.92 18.12
CA GLU A 16 21.41 6.05 18.39
C GLU A 16 20.84 4.77 19.06
N ARG A 17 21.21 3.59 18.56
CA ARG A 17 20.88 2.30 19.21
C ARG A 17 21.49 2.15 20.59
N GLY A 18 22.74 2.62 20.78
CA GLY A 18 23.43 2.62 22.06
C GLY A 18 22.74 3.55 23.06
N ASN A 19 22.33 4.72 22.61
CA ASN A 19 21.59 5.71 23.41
C ASN A 19 20.21 5.17 23.80
N LYS A 20 19.48 4.58 22.84
CA LYS A 20 18.17 3.97 23.09
C LYS A 20 18.26 2.84 24.13
N ARG A 21 19.26 1.97 24.04
CA ARG A 21 19.49 0.91 25.04
C ARG A 21 19.83 1.47 26.43
N ARG A 22 20.66 2.53 26.51
CA ARG A 22 20.96 3.22 27.78
C ARG A 22 19.71 3.84 28.40
N GLN A 23 18.87 4.48 27.59
CA GLN A 23 17.59 5.05 28.02
C GLN A 23 16.61 3.98 28.50
N GLU A 24 16.46 2.86 27.77
CA GLU A 24 15.62 1.73 28.18
C GLU A 24 16.12 1.11 29.50
N LYS A 25 17.43 1.01 29.70
CA LYS A 25 18.04 0.52 30.93
C LYS A 25 17.78 1.45 32.11
N ALA A 26 17.91 2.78 31.92
CA ALA A 26 17.62 3.79 32.93
C ALA A 26 16.11 3.81 33.27
N LEU A 27 15.25 3.70 32.26
CA LEU A 27 13.78 3.63 32.44
C LEU A 27 13.37 2.38 33.23
N ASN A 28 14.00 1.24 32.93
CA ASN A 28 13.75 -0.01 33.64
C ASN A 28 14.27 0.04 35.08
N ALA A 29 15.41 0.68 35.32
CA ALA A 29 15.92 0.88 36.70
C ALA A 29 14.98 1.76 37.54
N LYS A 30 14.46 2.86 36.96
CA LYS A 30 13.46 3.71 37.64
C LYS A 30 12.12 2.99 37.87
N ARG A 31 11.66 2.18 36.92
CA ARG A 31 10.46 1.35 37.11
C ARG A 31 10.64 0.30 38.20
N CYS A 32 11.86 -0.25 38.37
CA CYS A 32 12.16 -1.18 39.46
C CYS A 32 12.13 -0.51 40.84
N ALA A 33 12.42 0.78 40.90
CA ALA A 33 12.35 1.56 42.13
C ALA A 33 10.91 1.91 42.57
N MET A 34 9.93 1.76 41.69
CA MET A 34 8.52 2.12 41.91
C MET A 34 7.62 1.03 42.50
N GLY A 35 8.14 -0.16 42.78
CA GLY A 35 7.39 -1.24 43.45
C GLY A 35 7.82 -2.65 43.02
N PRO A 36 7.38 -3.71 43.75
CA PRO A 36 7.75 -5.08 43.46
C PRO A 36 7.20 -5.50 42.12
N ARG A 37 8.10 -5.78 41.17
CA ARG A 37 7.75 -6.44 39.90
C ARG A 37 7.44 -7.91 40.17
N PRO A 38 6.47 -8.50 39.44
CA PRO A 38 6.44 -9.94 39.33
C PRO A 38 7.84 -10.41 38.87
N PRO A 39 8.36 -11.52 39.40
CA PRO A 39 9.66 -12.04 39.03
C PRO A 39 9.74 -12.12 37.52
N ALA A 40 10.82 -11.57 36.94
CA ALA A 40 11.07 -11.72 35.53
C ALA A 40 11.03 -13.21 35.19
N PRO A 41 10.31 -13.64 34.13
CA PRO A 41 10.35 -15.03 33.72
C PRO A 41 11.82 -15.43 33.56
N ALA A 42 12.18 -16.61 34.07
CA ALA A 42 13.54 -17.15 33.92
C ALA A 42 13.99 -16.96 32.47
N PRO A 43 15.22 -16.52 32.22
CA PRO A 43 15.71 -16.38 30.85
C PRO A 43 15.56 -17.73 30.18
N LEU A 44 14.72 -17.79 29.14
CA LEU A 44 14.60 -18.99 28.33
C LEU A 44 16.00 -19.36 27.84
N PRO A 45 16.39 -20.64 27.86
CA PRO A 45 17.61 -21.06 27.21
C PRO A 45 17.61 -20.49 25.79
N ASN A 46 18.79 -20.21 25.22
CA ASN A 46 18.96 -19.55 23.92
C ASN A 46 18.31 -20.37 22.78
N ARG A 47 16.99 -20.42 22.79
CA ARG A 47 16.12 -21.16 21.90
C ARG A 47 15.38 -20.16 21.04
N CYS A 48 15.97 -19.84 19.88
CA CYS A 48 15.40 -18.89 18.94
C CYS A 48 14.35 -19.53 18.00
N SER A 49 14.34 -20.85 17.88
CA SER A 49 13.35 -21.56 17.05
C SER A 49 12.06 -21.80 17.85
N THR A 50 10.92 -21.60 17.20
CA THR A 50 9.61 -21.97 17.70
C THR A 50 9.29 -23.45 17.48
N PHE A 51 10.08 -24.15 16.64
CA PHE A 51 9.92 -25.57 16.33
C PHE A 51 10.78 -26.42 17.26
N ALA A 52 10.19 -27.44 17.87
CA ALA A 52 10.89 -28.36 18.73
C ALA A 52 11.52 -29.51 17.92
N THR A 53 10.89 -29.90 16.83
CA THR A 53 11.26 -31.05 16.00
C THR A 53 11.29 -30.71 14.51
N LEU A 54 11.99 -31.53 13.73
CA LEU A 54 11.98 -31.45 12.27
C LEU A 54 10.59 -31.68 11.68
N ALA A 55 9.79 -32.56 12.32
CA ALA A 55 8.44 -32.85 11.89
C ALA A 55 7.52 -31.64 12.03
N GLU A 56 7.58 -30.96 13.19
CA GLU A 56 6.83 -29.70 13.41
C GLU A 56 7.22 -28.62 12.41
N GLU A 57 8.52 -28.44 12.13
CA GLU A 57 8.97 -27.47 11.15
C GLU A 57 8.48 -27.81 9.74
N ARG A 58 8.53 -29.08 9.33
CA ARG A 58 8.02 -29.55 8.05
C ARG A 58 6.53 -29.28 7.92
N GLU A 59 5.74 -29.66 8.92
CA GLU A 59 4.31 -29.44 8.92
C GLU A 59 3.94 -27.95 8.79
N ALA A 60 4.58 -27.09 9.56
CA ALA A 60 4.36 -25.64 9.49
C ALA A 60 4.75 -25.05 8.10
N ARG A 61 5.79 -25.58 7.45
CA ARG A 61 6.23 -25.17 6.13
C ARG A 61 5.25 -25.62 5.04
N GLU A 62 4.81 -26.85 5.08
CA GLU A 62 3.80 -27.41 4.17
C GLU A 62 2.47 -26.67 4.31
N ASP A 63 2.02 -26.44 5.54
CA ASP A 63 0.80 -25.69 5.80
C ASP A 63 0.90 -24.25 5.27
N ALA A 64 1.97 -23.50 5.59
CA ALA A 64 2.14 -22.13 5.09
C ALA A 64 2.16 -22.06 3.56
N VAL A 65 2.88 -22.99 2.88
CA VAL A 65 2.92 -23.05 1.42
C VAL A 65 1.56 -23.42 0.84
N SER A 66 0.88 -24.43 1.43
CA SER A 66 -0.44 -24.86 0.95
C SER A 66 -1.47 -23.74 1.05
N GLN A 67 -1.54 -23.02 2.18
CA GLN A 67 -2.50 -21.94 2.39
C GLN A 67 -2.27 -20.77 1.43
N GLN A 68 -1.04 -20.34 1.21
CA GLN A 68 -0.76 -19.29 0.23
C GLN A 68 -1.05 -19.75 -1.20
N THR A 69 -0.71 -20.98 -1.55
CA THR A 69 -0.98 -21.53 -2.87
C THR A 69 -2.49 -21.66 -3.12
N ARG A 70 -3.26 -22.14 -2.15
CA ARG A 70 -4.73 -22.24 -2.25
C ARG A 70 -5.38 -20.88 -2.45
N LEU A 71 -4.90 -19.84 -1.74
CA LEU A 71 -5.35 -18.46 -1.96
C LEU A 71 -5.11 -18.00 -3.41
N LEU A 72 -3.90 -18.21 -3.93
CA LEU A 72 -3.55 -17.89 -5.31
C LEU A 72 -4.41 -18.69 -6.29
N ARG A 73 -4.50 -20.00 -6.13
CA ARG A 73 -5.24 -20.91 -7.02
C ARG A 73 -6.73 -20.67 -7.04
N LYS A 74 -7.32 -20.13 -5.98
CA LYS A 74 -8.72 -19.70 -5.96
C LYS A 74 -9.02 -18.64 -7.04
N GLU A 75 -8.12 -17.68 -7.22
CA GLU A 75 -8.29 -16.58 -8.15
C GLU A 75 -7.61 -16.84 -9.51
N LEU A 76 -6.70 -17.81 -9.57
CA LEU A 76 -5.85 -18.08 -10.72
C LEU A 76 -6.64 -18.45 -12.00
N PRO A 77 -7.68 -19.30 -11.98
CA PRO A 77 -8.42 -19.62 -13.19
C PRO A 77 -9.04 -18.40 -13.88
N ALA A 78 -9.66 -17.52 -13.08
CA ALA A 78 -10.23 -16.29 -13.59
C ALA A 78 -9.16 -15.30 -14.05
N LEU A 79 -8.03 -15.23 -13.36
CA LEU A 79 -6.88 -14.41 -13.76
C LEU A 79 -6.30 -14.92 -15.08
N LEU A 80 -6.01 -16.21 -15.21
CA LEU A 80 -5.45 -16.79 -16.43
C LEU A 80 -6.39 -16.62 -17.62
N GLY A 81 -7.71 -16.85 -17.44
CA GLY A 81 -8.69 -16.63 -18.50
C GLY A 81 -8.73 -15.18 -19.01
N GLN A 82 -8.42 -14.20 -18.17
CA GLN A 82 -8.26 -12.80 -18.59
C GLN A 82 -6.93 -12.55 -19.30
N LEU A 83 -5.85 -13.14 -18.79
CA LEU A 83 -4.53 -13.02 -19.40
C LEU A 83 -4.46 -13.69 -20.78
N GLU A 84 -5.23 -14.75 -21.02
CA GLU A 84 -5.34 -15.41 -22.31
C GLU A 84 -5.96 -14.53 -23.39
N GLN A 85 -6.78 -13.55 -23.00
CA GLN A 85 -7.40 -12.60 -23.92
C GLN A 85 -6.44 -11.50 -24.39
N ILE A 86 -5.28 -11.40 -23.78
CA ILE A 86 -4.27 -10.39 -24.14
C ILE A 86 -3.66 -10.75 -25.52
N PRO A 87 -3.71 -9.84 -26.49
CA PRO A 87 -3.03 -10.04 -27.76
C PRO A 87 -1.53 -10.24 -27.56
N ASP A 88 -1.00 -11.37 -28.01
CA ASP A 88 0.44 -11.65 -27.89
C ASP A 88 1.18 -11.00 -29.08
N PRO A 89 1.99 -9.95 -28.85
CA PRO A 89 2.68 -9.21 -29.92
C PRO A 89 3.84 -10.00 -30.55
N ARG A 90 4.22 -11.15 -29.97
CA ARG A 90 5.36 -11.94 -30.44
C ARG A 90 5.03 -12.73 -31.70
N ASP A 91 6.03 -12.93 -32.56
CA ASP A 91 5.91 -13.80 -33.73
C ASP A 91 5.49 -15.23 -33.33
N PRO A 92 4.34 -15.75 -33.82
CA PRO A 92 3.84 -17.09 -33.46
C PRO A 92 4.85 -18.22 -33.68
N ARG A 93 5.71 -18.11 -34.69
CA ARG A 93 6.74 -19.13 -35.05
C ARG A 93 7.88 -19.18 -34.04
N LYS A 94 8.07 -18.12 -33.22
CA LYS A 94 9.15 -17.99 -32.23
C LYS A 94 8.68 -18.13 -30.80
N ARG A 95 7.40 -18.40 -30.57
CA ARG A 95 6.80 -18.55 -29.23
C ARG A 95 7.17 -19.90 -28.64
N GLN A 96 8.10 -19.94 -27.72
CA GLN A 96 8.43 -21.14 -26.93
C GLN A 96 7.59 -21.28 -25.66
N HIS A 97 7.06 -20.16 -25.15
CA HIS A 97 6.28 -20.10 -23.92
C HIS A 97 4.95 -19.40 -24.18
N LYS A 98 3.86 -19.93 -23.62
CA LYS A 98 2.55 -19.24 -23.63
C LYS A 98 2.67 -17.89 -22.93
N LEU A 99 1.90 -16.91 -23.36
CA LEU A 99 1.85 -15.57 -22.73
C LEU A 99 1.45 -15.69 -21.25
N THR A 100 0.46 -16.51 -20.93
CA THR A 100 -0.01 -16.78 -19.57
C THR A 100 1.08 -17.35 -18.68
N VAL A 101 1.94 -18.25 -19.18
CA VAL A 101 3.08 -18.80 -18.46
C VAL A 101 4.08 -17.70 -18.12
N LEU A 102 4.39 -16.80 -19.05
CA LEU A 102 5.29 -15.66 -18.82
C LEU A 102 4.75 -14.71 -17.77
N LEU A 103 3.48 -14.34 -17.85
CA LEU A 103 2.87 -13.41 -16.89
C LEU A 103 2.69 -14.05 -15.51
N LEU A 104 2.32 -15.33 -15.43
CA LEU A 104 2.26 -16.06 -14.16
C LEU A 104 3.65 -16.19 -13.53
N TRP A 105 4.66 -16.52 -14.31
CA TRP A 105 6.05 -16.55 -13.82
C TRP A 105 6.49 -15.18 -13.30
N GLY A 106 6.16 -14.09 -14.02
CA GLY A 106 6.42 -12.73 -13.57
C GLY A 106 5.66 -12.34 -12.30
N LEU A 107 4.42 -12.78 -12.16
CA LEU A 107 3.64 -12.61 -10.94
C LEU A 107 4.31 -13.33 -9.75
N LEU A 108 4.70 -14.60 -9.94
CA LEU A 108 5.34 -15.40 -8.89
C LEU A 108 6.71 -14.85 -8.50
N MET A 109 7.43 -14.20 -9.40
CA MET A 109 8.66 -13.47 -9.06
C MET A 109 8.43 -12.47 -7.92
N PHE A 110 7.32 -11.73 -7.94
CA PHE A 110 6.97 -10.77 -6.90
C PHE A 110 6.23 -11.39 -5.71
N VAL A 111 5.46 -12.44 -5.91
CA VAL A 111 4.82 -13.20 -4.81
C VAL A 111 5.92 -13.76 -3.89
N PHE A 112 7.01 -14.30 -4.44
CA PHE A 112 8.17 -14.79 -3.69
C PHE A 112 9.19 -13.69 -3.35
N GLN A 113 8.92 -12.43 -3.75
CA GLN A 113 9.77 -11.27 -3.44
C GLN A 113 11.23 -11.43 -3.87
N PHE A 114 11.48 -11.86 -5.12
CA PHE A 114 12.82 -11.81 -5.69
C PHE A 114 13.23 -10.38 -6.02
N ALA A 115 14.45 -10.01 -5.65
CA ALA A 115 14.95 -8.64 -5.74
C ALA A 115 15.27 -8.19 -7.18
N SER A 116 15.41 -9.13 -8.11
CA SER A 116 15.76 -8.83 -9.50
C SER A 116 15.36 -9.97 -10.45
N ARG A 117 15.30 -9.64 -11.73
CA ARG A 117 15.16 -10.64 -12.81
C ARG A 117 16.24 -11.73 -12.76
N ARG A 118 17.46 -11.33 -12.46
CA ARG A 118 18.61 -12.25 -12.37
C ARG A 118 18.47 -13.21 -11.17
N GLU A 119 18.02 -12.70 -10.02
CA GLU A 119 17.78 -13.55 -8.85
C GLU A 119 16.64 -14.54 -9.11
N SER A 120 15.50 -14.08 -9.64
CA SER A 120 14.39 -14.98 -9.94
C SER A 120 14.76 -16.06 -10.93
N ASN A 121 15.53 -15.72 -11.96
CA ASN A 121 16.03 -16.67 -12.96
C ASN A 121 16.93 -17.73 -12.31
N ARG A 122 17.86 -17.32 -11.43
CA ARG A 122 18.79 -18.23 -10.75
C ARG A 122 18.07 -19.15 -9.76
N GLU A 123 17.13 -18.60 -8.97
CA GLU A 123 16.52 -19.36 -7.87
C GLU A 123 15.34 -20.22 -8.33
N MET A 124 14.45 -19.70 -9.20
CA MET A 124 13.28 -20.45 -9.67
C MET A 124 13.65 -21.60 -10.64
N THR A 125 14.84 -21.58 -11.23
CA THR A 125 15.32 -22.66 -12.11
C THR A 125 16.10 -23.76 -11.38
N ARG A 126 16.29 -23.63 -10.06
CA ARG A 126 16.94 -24.70 -9.27
C ARG A 126 16.06 -25.95 -9.28
N PRO A 127 16.63 -27.17 -9.44
CA PRO A 127 15.85 -28.38 -9.62
C PRO A 127 14.73 -28.59 -8.56
N GLN A 128 15.07 -28.40 -7.27
CA GLN A 128 14.10 -28.58 -6.20
C GLN A 128 13.00 -27.49 -6.23
N PHE A 129 13.37 -26.23 -6.49
CA PHE A 129 12.37 -25.16 -6.61
C PHE A 129 11.43 -25.43 -7.78
N LEU A 130 11.97 -25.87 -8.90
CA LEU A 130 11.21 -26.20 -10.10
C LEU A 130 10.24 -27.36 -9.85
N ALA A 131 10.70 -28.44 -9.22
CA ALA A 131 9.85 -29.59 -8.90
C ALA A 131 8.66 -29.15 -8.00
N ASN A 132 8.94 -28.33 -6.97
CA ASN A 132 7.92 -27.78 -6.12
C ASN A 132 7.02 -26.78 -6.85
N LEU A 133 7.57 -25.95 -7.74
CA LEU A 133 6.80 -25.00 -8.54
C LEU A 133 5.77 -25.71 -9.43
N HIS A 134 6.17 -26.79 -10.11
CA HIS A 134 5.25 -27.61 -10.94
C HIS A 134 4.17 -28.31 -10.09
N LEU A 135 4.51 -28.71 -8.86
CA LEU A 135 3.53 -29.27 -7.92
C LEU A 135 2.46 -28.24 -7.51
N LEU A 136 2.90 -27.00 -7.26
CA LEU A 136 2.04 -25.92 -6.77
C LEU A 136 1.28 -25.22 -7.89
N PHE A 137 1.90 -25.05 -9.06
CA PHE A 137 1.40 -24.32 -10.23
C PHE A 137 1.67 -25.12 -11.52
N PRO A 138 0.87 -26.17 -11.79
CA PRO A 138 1.05 -26.99 -12.98
C PRO A 138 0.84 -26.20 -14.28
N GLU A 139 0.23 -25.02 -14.22
CA GLU A 139 0.05 -24.08 -15.33
C GLU A 139 1.41 -23.55 -15.87
N ILE A 140 2.48 -23.62 -15.07
CA ILE A 140 3.85 -23.33 -15.52
C ILE A 140 4.42 -24.56 -16.24
N GLU A 141 3.99 -24.76 -17.47
CA GLU A 141 4.39 -25.91 -18.28
C GLU A 141 5.86 -25.84 -18.73
N THR A 142 6.39 -24.63 -18.82
CA THR A 142 7.75 -24.35 -19.30
C THR A 142 8.40 -23.28 -18.46
N LEU A 143 9.74 -23.28 -18.40
CA LEU A 143 10.50 -22.25 -17.66
C LEU A 143 11.00 -21.15 -18.59
N PRO A 144 10.39 -19.96 -18.54
CA PRO A 144 10.87 -18.84 -19.32
C PRO A 144 12.14 -18.23 -18.70
N HIS A 145 13.02 -17.70 -19.55
CA HIS A 145 14.07 -16.80 -19.10
C HIS A 145 13.47 -15.41 -18.77
N ALA A 146 14.01 -14.73 -17.77
CA ALA A 146 13.56 -13.40 -17.37
C ALA A 146 13.58 -12.35 -18.49
N ASP A 147 14.49 -12.47 -19.45
CA ASP A 147 14.55 -11.58 -20.61
C ASP A 147 13.41 -11.83 -21.61
N THR A 148 12.83 -13.04 -21.61
CA THR A 148 11.64 -13.31 -22.44
C THR A 148 10.44 -12.57 -21.88
N LEU A 149 10.28 -12.54 -20.56
CA LEU A 149 9.26 -11.71 -19.91
C LEU A 149 9.49 -10.21 -20.17
N TYR A 150 10.76 -9.75 -20.08
CA TYR A 150 11.09 -8.36 -20.38
C TYR A 150 10.67 -7.95 -21.80
N ARG A 151 11.02 -8.76 -22.82
CA ARG A 151 10.64 -8.49 -24.22
C ARG A 151 9.14 -8.48 -24.39
N LEU A 152 8.42 -9.39 -23.74
CA LEU A 152 6.95 -9.37 -23.75
C LEU A 152 6.40 -8.08 -23.16
N LEU A 153 6.85 -7.69 -21.94
CA LEU A 153 6.36 -6.51 -21.25
C LEU A 153 6.70 -5.19 -21.96
N ARG A 154 7.77 -5.18 -22.78
CA ARG A 154 8.11 -4.03 -23.61
C ARG A 154 7.05 -3.75 -24.68
N ASP A 155 6.48 -4.82 -25.27
CA ASP A 155 5.68 -4.72 -26.47
C ASP A 155 4.17 -4.97 -26.24
N ILE A 156 3.78 -5.43 -25.02
CA ILE A 156 2.39 -5.78 -24.67
C ILE A 156 1.56 -4.54 -24.33
N ASP A 157 0.26 -4.57 -24.64
CA ASP A 157 -0.69 -3.58 -24.10
C ASP A 157 -0.97 -3.85 -22.62
N LEU A 158 -0.49 -2.95 -21.75
CA LEU A 158 -0.62 -3.04 -20.30
C LEU A 158 -2.04 -2.80 -19.79
N THR A 159 -2.94 -2.24 -20.60
CA THR A 159 -4.35 -2.02 -20.20
C THR A 159 -5.05 -3.33 -19.84
N HIS A 160 -4.73 -4.41 -20.50
CA HIS A 160 -5.27 -5.73 -20.19
C HIS A 160 -4.74 -6.30 -18.87
N LEU A 161 -3.46 -6.10 -18.58
CA LEU A 161 -2.87 -6.52 -17.30
C LEU A 161 -3.45 -5.72 -16.13
N GLU A 162 -3.64 -4.41 -16.32
CA GLU A 162 -4.35 -3.58 -15.34
C GLU A 162 -5.80 -4.02 -15.17
N GLN A 163 -6.48 -4.36 -16.28
CA GLN A 163 -7.86 -4.85 -16.21
C GLN A 163 -7.97 -6.15 -15.39
N ALA A 164 -7.03 -7.07 -15.57
CA ALA A 164 -6.97 -8.31 -14.77
C ALA A 164 -6.82 -8.03 -13.28
N HIS A 165 -5.98 -7.04 -12.91
CA HIS A 165 -5.85 -6.55 -11.53
C HIS A 165 -7.17 -5.97 -10.99
N VAL A 166 -7.80 -5.07 -11.75
CA VAL A 166 -9.09 -4.45 -11.39
C VAL A 166 -10.17 -5.51 -11.18
N ASP A 167 -10.23 -6.51 -12.04
CA ASP A 167 -11.25 -7.56 -11.97
C ASP A 167 -11.03 -8.51 -10.78
N LEU A 168 -9.77 -8.75 -10.38
CA LEU A 168 -9.48 -9.42 -9.11
C LEU A 168 -10.07 -8.63 -7.93
N VAL A 169 -9.81 -7.33 -7.86
CA VAL A 169 -10.35 -6.49 -6.78
C VAL A 169 -11.88 -6.41 -6.83
N ARG A 170 -12.47 -6.33 -8.03
CA ARG A 170 -13.94 -6.39 -8.19
C ARG A 170 -14.54 -7.69 -7.66
N ARG A 171 -13.87 -8.84 -7.88
CA ARG A 171 -14.33 -10.12 -7.32
C ARG A 171 -14.28 -10.14 -5.81
N LEU A 172 -13.22 -9.59 -5.19
CA LEU A 172 -13.12 -9.44 -3.73
C LEU A 172 -14.26 -8.58 -3.16
N ILE A 173 -14.57 -7.46 -3.82
CA ILE A 173 -15.67 -6.57 -3.41
C ILE A 173 -17.02 -7.27 -3.55
N ARG A 174 -17.30 -7.93 -4.68
CA ARG A 174 -18.55 -8.69 -4.92
C ARG A 174 -18.70 -9.86 -3.95
N GLY A 175 -17.61 -10.53 -3.63
CA GLY A 175 -17.56 -11.62 -2.64
C GLY A 175 -17.79 -11.14 -1.19
N LYS A 176 -18.02 -9.84 -0.98
CA LYS A 176 -18.30 -9.20 0.32
C LYS A 176 -17.18 -9.39 1.37
N SER A 177 -16.00 -9.85 0.96
CA SER A 177 -14.87 -10.11 1.86
C SER A 177 -14.43 -8.89 2.68
N VAL A 178 -14.67 -7.69 2.16
CA VAL A 178 -14.30 -6.40 2.81
C VAL A 178 -15.50 -5.62 3.35
N ARG A 179 -16.73 -6.17 3.27
CA ARG A 179 -17.97 -5.43 3.61
C ARG A 179 -17.99 -4.89 5.04
N ARG A 180 -17.43 -5.60 5.98
CA ARG A 180 -17.42 -5.21 7.41
C ARG A 180 -16.50 -4.01 7.71
N TYR A 181 -15.66 -3.61 6.76
CA TYR A 181 -14.71 -2.50 6.92
C TYR A 181 -15.13 -1.24 6.17
N LEU A 182 -16.32 -1.22 5.57
CA LEU A 182 -16.86 -0.04 4.90
C LEU A 182 -17.09 1.10 5.91
N ILE A 183 -16.97 2.32 5.45
CA ILE A 183 -17.24 3.53 6.22
C ILE A 183 -18.49 4.18 5.67
N ASN A 184 -19.54 4.27 6.46
CA ASN A 184 -20.86 4.77 6.01
C ASN A 184 -21.28 4.12 4.68
N HIS A 185 -21.16 2.80 4.58
CA HIS A 185 -21.43 1.98 3.39
C HIS A 185 -20.54 2.29 2.16
N CYS A 186 -19.51 3.14 2.29
CA CYS A 186 -18.57 3.45 1.23
C CYS A 186 -17.25 2.69 1.40
N HIS A 187 -16.60 2.41 0.28
CA HIS A 187 -15.24 1.86 0.24
C HIS A 187 -14.23 2.98 0.44
N PRO A 188 -13.44 2.99 1.53
CA PRO A 188 -12.43 4.01 1.75
C PRO A 188 -11.26 3.80 0.77
N ILE A 189 -11.02 4.79 -0.09
CA ILE A 189 -9.91 4.80 -1.04
C ILE A 189 -9.00 5.96 -0.71
N ALA A 190 -7.76 5.64 -0.33
CA ALA A 190 -6.70 6.63 -0.18
C ALA A 190 -5.99 6.83 -1.52
N ILE A 191 -5.65 8.09 -1.81
CA ILE A 191 -4.85 8.47 -2.98
C ILE A 191 -3.65 9.26 -2.48
N ASP A 192 -2.45 8.84 -2.91
CA ASP A 192 -1.20 9.51 -2.55
C ASP A 192 -0.12 9.23 -3.60
N GLY A 193 0.85 10.12 -3.70
CA GLY A 193 1.93 10.02 -4.67
C GLY A 193 3.22 9.43 -4.06
N SER A 194 3.98 8.67 -4.85
CA SER A 194 5.27 8.15 -4.43
C SER A 194 6.29 8.18 -5.57
N GLN A 195 7.51 8.65 -5.25
CA GLN A 195 8.63 8.50 -6.16
C GLN A 195 9.02 7.02 -6.25
N LYS A 196 9.01 6.50 -7.49
CA LYS A 196 9.39 5.12 -7.76
C LYS A 196 10.90 4.96 -7.88
N LEU A 197 11.53 5.81 -8.69
CA LEU A 197 12.98 5.80 -8.88
C LEU A 197 13.48 7.18 -9.27
N ALA A 198 14.78 7.40 -9.10
CA ALA A 198 15.48 8.59 -9.60
C ALA A 198 16.92 8.22 -9.96
N GLY A 199 17.47 8.87 -10.97
CA GLY A 199 18.83 8.69 -11.46
C GLY A 199 19.29 9.88 -12.30
N ASP A 200 20.49 9.78 -12.81
CA ASP A 200 21.16 10.80 -13.63
C ASP A 200 21.06 10.51 -15.14
N THR A 201 20.53 9.34 -15.52
CA THR A 201 20.46 8.88 -16.91
C THR A 201 19.02 9.00 -17.43
N LEU A 202 18.87 9.67 -18.58
CA LEU A 202 17.64 9.69 -19.35
C LEU A 202 17.55 8.41 -20.21
N TRP A 203 16.70 7.47 -19.80
CA TRP A 203 16.51 6.20 -20.50
C TRP A 203 15.12 6.04 -21.14
N ALA A 204 14.22 7.00 -20.90
CA ALA A 204 12.89 7.10 -21.52
C ALA A 204 12.47 8.57 -21.60
N GLU A 205 11.73 8.94 -22.64
CA GLU A 205 11.29 10.33 -22.88
C GLU A 205 10.28 10.81 -21.86
N GLU A 206 9.50 9.88 -21.27
CA GLU A 206 8.45 10.14 -20.29
C GLU A 206 8.98 10.49 -18.90
N LEU A 207 10.28 10.35 -18.66
CA LEU A 207 10.88 10.65 -17.36
C LEU A 207 10.72 12.13 -17.00
N LEU A 208 10.23 12.37 -15.78
CA LEU A 208 10.23 13.70 -15.21
C LEU A 208 11.65 14.12 -14.85
N GLN A 209 11.91 15.43 -14.89
CA GLN A 209 13.24 15.98 -14.59
C GLN A 209 13.17 17.07 -13.50
N ARG A 210 14.22 17.18 -12.72
CA ARG A 210 14.42 18.24 -11.73
C ARG A 210 15.89 18.58 -11.57
N SER A 211 16.16 19.84 -11.21
CA SER A 211 17.51 20.25 -10.84
C SER A 211 17.77 19.94 -9.36
N VAL A 212 18.88 19.26 -9.08
CA VAL A 212 19.32 18.90 -7.72
C VAL A 212 20.75 19.43 -7.52
N GLY A 213 21.03 19.94 -6.31
CA GLY A 213 22.32 20.55 -6.00
C GLY A 213 22.23 22.09 -5.95
N LYS A 214 23.33 22.74 -5.55
CA LYS A 214 23.45 24.20 -5.50
C LYS A 214 24.61 24.63 -6.39
N ASP A 215 24.42 25.75 -7.06
CA ASP A 215 25.43 26.41 -7.89
C ASP A 215 26.22 25.45 -8.81
N GLU A 216 27.52 25.33 -8.67
CA GLU A 216 28.40 24.50 -9.52
C GLU A 216 28.13 22.97 -9.40
N THR A 217 27.41 22.52 -8.35
CA THR A 217 27.03 21.11 -8.18
C THR A 217 25.64 20.81 -8.74
N ARG A 218 25.04 21.72 -9.49
CA ARG A 218 23.70 21.57 -10.07
C ARG A 218 23.71 20.50 -11.15
N GLN A 219 22.94 19.45 -10.91
CA GLN A 219 22.79 18.32 -11.84
C GLN A 219 21.32 18.09 -12.16
N THR A 220 21.04 17.65 -13.39
CA THR A 220 19.71 17.19 -13.76
C THR A 220 19.50 15.78 -13.23
N GLN A 221 18.42 15.59 -12.49
CA GLN A 221 17.97 14.28 -12.03
C GLN A 221 16.67 13.91 -12.73
N TYR A 222 16.65 12.75 -13.35
CA TYR A 222 15.45 12.15 -13.94
C TYR A 222 14.76 11.23 -12.95
N PHE A 223 13.44 11.22 -12.92
CA PHE A 223 12.70 10.42 -11.95
C PHE A 223 11.35 9.94 -12.47
N VAL A 224 10.87 8.87 -11.89
CA VAL A 224 9.51 8.36 -12.09
C VAL A 224 8.71 8.60 -10.82
N TYR A 225 7.54 9.20 -10.97
CA TYR A 225 6.60 9.45 -9.89
C TYR A 225 5.26 8.81 -10.25
N VAL A 226 4.62 8.17 -9.27
CA VAL A 226 3.37 7.44 -9.47
C VAL A 226 2.36 7.90 -8.45
N LEU A 227 1.18 8.28 -8.90
CA LEU A 227 0.03 8.52 -8.06
C LEU A 227 -0.75 7.21 -7.93
N GLU A 228 -0.95 6.76 -6.72
CA GLU A 228 -1.56 5.46 -6.41
C GLU A 228 -2.93 5.64 -5.77
N ALA A 229 -3.87 4.79 -6.14
CA ALA A 229 -5.12 4.59 -5.41
C ALA A 229 -5.12 3.22 -4.74
N SER A 230 -5.51 3.17 -3.46
CA SER A 230 -5.61 1.92 -2.70
C SER A 230 -6.84 1.93 -1.79
N LEU A 231 -7.53 0.80 -1.67
CA LEU A 231 -8.47 0.61 -0.56
C LEU A 231 -7.69 0.63 0.74
N ALA A 232 -8.07 1.47 1.69
CA ALA A 232 -7.37 1.65 2.96
C ALA A 232 -8.34 1.49 4.13
N PHE A 233 -8.41 0.28 4.69
CA PHE A 233 -9.35 -0.06 5.75
C PHE A 233 -8.76 0.15 7.14
N HIS A 234 -9.63 0.42 8.11
CA HIS A 234 -9.26 0.73 9.50
C HIS A 234 -8.57 -0.43 10.26
N ASN A 235 -8.67 -1.67 9.77
CA ASN A 235 -7.96 -2.82 10.33
C ASN A 235 -6.52 -2.95 9.80
N GLY A 236 -6.05 -2.01 8.97
CA GLY A 236 -4.73 -2.02 8.35
C GLY A 236 -4.64 -2.81 7.04
N LEU A 237 -5.77 -3.34 6.54
CA LEU A 237 -5.83 -3.97 5.21
C LEU A 237 -5.76 -2.87 4.16
N VAL A 238 -4.72 -2.90 3.32
CA VAL A 238 -4.52 -1.97 2.20
C VAL A 238 -4.42 -2.78 0.91
N ILE A 239 -5.35 -2.54 -0.03
CA ILE A 239 -5.40 -3.26 -1.30
C ILE A 239 -5.13 -2.26 -2.44
N PRO A 240 -4.03 -2.42 -3.19
CA PRO A 240 -3.75 -1.65 -4.40
C PRO A 240 -4.90 -1.72 -5.41
N LEU A 241 -5.26 -0.58 -6.02
CA LEU A 241 -6.31 -0.47 -7.03
C LEU A 241 -5.77 -0.07 -8.40
N LEU A 242 -5.28 1.16 -8.50
CA LEU A 242 -4.83 1.78 -9.74
C LEU A 242 -3.57 2.58 -9.50
N SER A 243 -2.73 2.63 -10.53
CA SER A 243 -1.52 3.45 -10.57
C SER A 243 -1.61 4.41 -11.76
N GLU A 244 -1.31 5.68 -11.53
CA GLU A 244 -1.21 6.70 -12.56
C GLU A 244 0.20 7.25 -12.58
N PHE A 245 0.93 6.97 -13.66
CA PHE A 245 2.28 7.50 -13.83
C PHE A 245 2.20 8.97 -14.24
N LEU A 246 3.02 9.79 -13.62
CA LEU A 246 3.21 11.15 -14.06
C LEU A 246 4.17 11.12 -15.27
N GLU A 247 3.72 11.67 -16.36
CA GLU A 247 4.45 11.65 -17.63
C GLU A 247 4.14 12.91 -18.46
N HIS A 248 4.98 13.22 -19.43
CA HIS A 248 4.73 14.30 -20.38
C HIS A 248 3.80 13.85 -21.49
N ALA A 249 3.00 14.78 -22.02
CA ALA A 249 2.32 14.54 -23.27
C ALA A 249 3.32 14.77 -24.45
N LEU A 250 3.23 13.93 -25.48
CA LEU A 250 3.97 14.13 -26.72
C LEU A 250 3.62 15.51 -27.30
N GLY A 251 4.64 16.37 -27.49
CA GLY A 251 4.47 17.73 -28.01
C GLY A 251 4.39 18.82 -26.94
N ASP A 252 4.45 18.50 -25.64
CA ASP A 252 4.53 19.52 -24.60
C ASP A 252 5.79 20.37 -24.74
N THR A 253 5.64 21.71 -24.61
CA THR A 253 6.78 22.62 -24.50
C THR A 253 7.57 22.35 -23.21
N GLU A 254 8.84 22.77 -23.16
CA GLU A 254 9.68 22.56 -21.97
C GLU A 254 9.07 23.09 -20.67
N ALA A 255 8.29 24.17 -20.73
CA ALA A 255 7.53 24.71 -19.59
C ALA A 255 6.33 23.82 -19.19
N GLN A 256 5.82 23.02 -20.11
CA GLN A 256 4.69 22.09 -19.91
C GLN A 256 5.14 20.68 -19.57
N LYS A 257 6.43 20.36 -19.75
CA LYS A 257 7.03 19.04 -19.47
C LYS A 257 7.09 18.67 -17.99
N GLN A 258 6.28 19.31 -17.13
CA GLN A 258 6.12 18.92 -15.73
C GLN A 258 4.67 18.54 -15.47
N ASP A 259 4.41 17.25 -15.41
CA ASP A 259 3.17 16.75 -14.86
C ASP A 259 3.13 16.97 -13.34
N CYS A 260 1.94 17.10 -12.76
CA CYS A 260 1.77 17.30 -11.34
C CYS A 260 0.69 16.37 -10.78
N GLU A 261 0.73 16.14 -9.48
CA GLU A 261 -0.23 15.25 -8.79
C GLU A 261 -1.69 15.63 -9.04
N LEU A 262 -2.02 16.91 -9.15
CA LEU A 262 -3.40 17.34 -9.40
C LEU A 262 -3.89 16.99 -10.81
N ARG A 263 -3.01 17.05 -11.82
CA ARG A 263 -3.34 16.57 -13.18
C ARG A 263 -3.45 15.06 -13.22
N ALA A 264 -2.50 14.36 -12.59
CA ALA A 264 -2.53 12.91 -12.45
C ALA A 264 -3.78 12.46 -11.67
N PHE A 265 -4.18 13.18 -10.62
CA PHE A 265 -5.43 12.92 -9.89
C PHE A 265 -6.67 13.02 -10.79
N ALA A 266 -6.70 13.99 -11.70
CA ALA A 266 -7.80 14.11 -12.65
C ALA A 266 -7.91 12.86 -13.54
N ARG A 267 -6.78 12.42 -14.16
CA ARG A 267 -6.74 11.20 -14.98
C ARG A 267 -7.08 9.95 -14.18
N LEU A 268 -6.47 9.79 -13.00
CA LEU A 268 -6.74 8.66 -12.10
C LEU A 268 -8.21 8.59 -11.67
N SER A 269 -8.83 9.75 -11.39
CA SER A 269 -10.26 9.83 -11.03
C SER A 269 -11.15 9.36 -12.16
N ASP A 270 -10.88 9.77 -13.41
CA ASP A 270 -11.66 9.35 -14.58
C ASP A 270 -11.52 7.84 -14.83
N ARG A 271 -10.31 7.30 -14.68
CA ARG A 271 -10.05 5.85 -14.73
C ARG A 271 -10.75 5.11 -13.60
N LEU A 272 -10.69 5.63 -12.39
CA LEU A 272 -11.36 5.04 -11.22
C LEU A 272 -12.88 4.98 -11.43
N LYS A 273 -13.47 6.07 -11.96
CA LYS A 273 -14.92 6.11 -12.28
C LYS A 273 -15.29 5.12 -13.37
N THR A 274 -14.47 5.01 -14.41
CA THR A 274 -14.67 4.04 -15.51
C THR A 274 -14.56 2.60 -15.02
N ARG A 275 -13.55 2.31 -14.21
CA ARG A 275 -13.32 0.96 -13.69
C ARG A 275 -14.32 0.56 -12.61
N PHE A 276 -14.83 1.49 -11.81
CA PHE A 276 -15.77 1.25 -10.71
C PHE A 276 -16.99 2.19 -10.77
N PRO A 277 -17.81 2.12 -11.83
CA PRO A 277 -18.85 3.14 -12.12
C PRO A 277 -19.94 3.26 -11.05
N ARG A 278 -20.24 2.17 -10.33
CA ARG A 278 -21.32 2.09 -9.33
C ARG A 278 -20.81 1.86 -7.91
N LEU A 279 -19.50 1.84 -7.69
CA LEU A 279 -18.93 1.62 -6.37
C LEU A 279 -19.16 2.85 -5.49
N PRO A 280 -19.78 2.72 -4.30
CA PRO A 280 -19.82 3.80 -3.32
C PRO A 280 -18.39 4.01 -2.78
N ILE A 281 -17.83 5.20 -3.01
CA ILE A 281 -16.45 5.53 -2.66
C ILE A 281 -16.43 6.66 -1.65
N LEU A 282 -15.57 6.52 -0.63
CA LEU A 282 -15.11 7.57 0.27
C LEU A 282 -13.64 7.82 -0.01
N LEU A 283 -13.31 8.93 -0.69
CA LEU A 283 -11.92 9.32 -0.91
C LEU A 283 -11.29 9.89 0.36
N LEU A 284 -10.10 9.42 0.69
CA LEU A 284 -9.28 9.86 1.81
C LEU A 284 -8.04 10.57 1.23
N LEU A 285 -8.02 11.90 1.32
CA LEU A 285 -7.06 12.74 0.63
C LEU A 285 -6.26 13.60 1.61
N ASP A 286 -5.06 13.99 1.22
CA ASP A 286 -4.24 14.93 1.99
C ASP A 286 -4.62 16.40 1.70
N GLY A 287 -3.94 17.36 2.36
CA GLY A 287 -4.23 18.78 2.20
C GLY A 287 -3.93 19.36 0.82
N LEU A 288 -3.13 18.70 -0.03
CA LEU A 288 -2.91 19.12 -1.42
C LEU A 288 -4.22 19.16 -2.22
N TYR A 289 -5.13 18.25 -1.90
CA TYR A 289 -6.42 18.09 -2.57
C TYR A 289 -7.54 18.95 -1.97
N ALA A 290 -7.26 19.78 -0.97
CA ALA A 290 -8.22 20.71 -0.38
C ALA A 290 -8.47 21.92 -1.30
N ASN A 291 -9.06 21.68 -2.46
CA ASN A 291 -9.36 22.72 -3.46
C ASN A 291 -10.67 22.44 -4.21
N GLY A 292 -11.28 23.50 -4.73
CA GLY A 292 -12.60 23.45 -5.39
C GLY A 292 -12.67 22.44 -6.55
N PRO A 293 -11.74 22.46 -7.52
CA PRO A 293 -11.75 21.51 -8.64
C PRO A 293 -11.76 20.04 -8.23
N VAL A 294 -10.98 19.64 -7.23
CA VAL A 294 -10.97 18.27 -6.70
C VAL A 294 -12.30 17.92 -6.07
N MET A 295 -12.81 18.78 -5.18
CA MET A 295 -14.09 18.55 -4.50
C MET A 295 -15.26 18.50 -5.47
N GLN A 296 -15.27 19.37 -6.51
CA GLN A 296 -16.27 19.35 -7.57
C GLN A 296 -16.23 18.06 -8.39
N ARG A 297 -15.02 17.53 -8.67
CA ARG A 297 -14.84 16.24 -9.36
C ARG A 297 -15.42 15.09 -8.53
N CYS A 298 -15.17 15.06 -7.23
CA CYS A 298 -15.77 14.08 -6.32
C CYS A 298 -17.30 14.16 -6.34
N TRP A 299 -17.84 15.38 -6.27
CA TRP A 299 -19.29 15.60 -6.30
C TRP A 299 -19.92 15.09 -7.60
N ARG A 300 -19.34 15.43 -8.75
CA ARG A 300 -19.81 14.96 -10.08
C ARG A 300 -19.76 13.44 -10.23
N ALA A 301 -18.76 12.81 -9.58
CA ALA A 301 -18.61 11.36 -9.57
C ALA A 301 -19.54 10.65 -8.57
N HIS A 302 -20.29 11.39 -7.75
CA HIS A 302 -21.07 10.89 -6.61
C HIS A 302 -20.21 10.17 -5.56
N TRP A 303 -19.00 10.66 -5.34
CA TRP A 303 -18.10 10.14 -4.31
C TRP A 303 -18.15 11.03 -3.07
N GLN A 304 -18.03 10.40 -1.94
CA GLN A 304 -17.77 11.09 -0.68
C GLN A 304 -16.27 11.35 -0.53
N PHE A 305 -15.94 12.34 0.29
CA PHE A 305 -14.54 12.59 0.65
C PHE A 305 -14.38 12.98 2.12
N MET A 306 -13.17 12.69 2.63
CA MET A 306 -12.56 13.28 3.81
C MET A 306 -11.18 13.80 3.39
N ILE A 307 -10.97 15.12 3.41
CA ILE A 307 -9.72 15.75 2.99
C ILE A 307 -9.09 16.40 4.21
N VAL A 308 -7.80 16.19 4.42
CA VAL A 308 -7.06 16.89 5.49
C VAL A 308 -7.11 18.40 5.25
N LEU A 309 -7.51 19.17 6.26
CA LEU A 309 -7.55 20.62 6.22
C LEU A 309 -6.44 21.20 7.10
N LYS A 310 -5.40 21.77 6.48
CA LYS A 310 -4.33 22.45 7.21
C LYS A 310 -4.78 23.84 7.64
N ASN A 311 -4.13 24.40 8.67
CA ASN A 311 -4.53 25.71 9.23
C ASN A 311 -4.48 26.87 8.22
N GLN A 312 -3.59 26.77 7.23
CA GLN A 312 -3.41 27.78 6.18
C GLN A 312 -4.25 27.55 4.92
N ASP A 313 -4.88 26.38 4.80
CA ASP A 313 -5.68 26.05 3.63
C ASP A 313 -7.08 26.63 3.78
N LEU A 314 -7.66 27.12 2.68
CA LEU A 314 -9.03 27.63 2.60
C LEU A 314 -9.39 28.64 3.73
N PRO A 315 -8.76 29.82 3.80
CA PRO A 315 -8.96 30.79 4.90
C PRO A 315 -10.42 31.17 5.10
N SER A 316 -11.20 31.32 4.02
CA SER A 316 -12.64 31.64 4.11
C SER A 316 -13.45 30.55 4.81
N VAL A 317 -13.10 29.27 4.58
CA VAL A 317 -13.75 28.13 5.25
C VAL A 317 -13.43 28.12 6.75
N TRP A 318 -12.20 28.45 7.13
CA TRP A 318 -11.82 28.58 8.53
C TRP A 318 -12.51 29.75 9.23
N GLN A 319 -12.61 30.90 8.56
CA GLN A 319 -13.32 32.06 9.08
C GLN A 319 -14.78 31.73 9.37
N GLU A 320 -15.46 31.09 8.43
CA GLU A 320 -16.86 30.70 8.59
C GLU A 320 -17.02 29.60 9.65
N PHE A 321 -16.10 28.62 9.69
CA PHE A 321 -16.08 27.61 10.75
C PHE A 321 -16.04 28.23 12.15
N HIS A 322 -15.17 29.19 12.41
CA HIS A 322 -15.06 29.83 13.71
C HIS A 322 -16.28 30.66 14.05
N ALA A 323 -16.82 31.40 13.08
CA ALA A 323 -18.01 32.21 13.28
C ALA A 323 -19.24 31.36 13.61
N LEU A 324 -19.50 30.30 12.85
CA LEU A 324 -20.64 29.42 13.05
C LEU A 324 -20.51 28.56 14.31
N GLN A 325 -19.29 28.13 14.64
CA GLN A 325 -19.01 27.38 15.88
C GLN A 325 -19.34 28.21 17.11
N ALA A 326 -19.03 29.52 17.10
CA ALA A 326 -19.34 30.43 18.20
C ALA A 326 -20.84 30.61 18.40
N LEU A 327 -21.62 30.60 17.32
CA LEU A 327 -23.08 30.76 17.34
C LEU A 327 -23.82 29.48 17.76
N LYS A 328 -23.38 28.33 17.26
CA LYS A 328 -24.05 27.03 17.49
C LYS A 328 -22.99 25.93 17.69
N PRO A 329 -22.41 25.83 18.86
CA PRO A 329 -21.36 24.85 19.11
C PRO A 329 -21.91 23.42 19.01
N GLN A 330 -21.28 22.62 18.14
CA GLN A 330 -21.51 21.18 18.04
C GLN A 330 -20.25 20.47 18.47
N ALA A 331 -20.34 19.60 19.47
CA ALA A 331 -19.19 18.93 20.03
C ALA A 331 -19.54 17.52 20.53
N LEU A 332 -18.51 16.67 20.55
CA LEU A 332 -18.54 15.33 21.14
C LEU A 332 -17.20 15.05 21.82
N GLN A 333 -17.26 14.65 23.07
CA GLN A 333 -16.11 14.09 23.77
C GLN A 333 -16.21 12.56 23.80
N ARG A 334 -15.09 11.88 23.56
CA ARG A 334 -15.01 10.44 23.67
C ARG A 334 -13.59 9.96 23.94
N ASN A 335 -13.47 8.76 24.46
CA ASN A 335 -12.21 8.03 24.55
C ASN A 335 -12.05 7.11 23.34
N TRP A 336 -10.85 7.08 22.74
CA TRP A 336 -10.46 6.18 21.67
C TRP A 336 -9.09 5.57 21.97
N GLY A 337 -9.08 4.32 22.39
CA GLY A 337 -7.91 3.70 22.97
C GLY A 337 -7.42 4.47 24.21
N ARG A 338 -6.17 4.93 24.19
CA ARG A 338 -5.57 5.74 25.27
C ARG A 338 -5.74 7.25 25.07
N ARG A 339 -6.48 7.68 24.06
CA ARG A 339 -6.65 9.09 23.71
C ARG A 339 -8.00 9.59 24.17
N ARG A 340 -8.00 10.77 24.81
CA ARG A 340 -9.20 11.58 25.02
C ARG A 340 -9.35 12.47 23.81
N GLN A 341 -10.49 12.45 23.16
CA GLN A 341 -10.77 13.20 21.95
C GLN A 341 -11.93 14.17 22.20
N HIS A 342 -11.74 15.37 21.69
CA HIS A 342 -12.77 16.41 21.65
C HIS A 342 -12.99 16.77 20.16
N PHE A 343 -14.11 16.36 19.63
CA PHE A 343 -14.55 16.71 18.27
C PHE A 343 -15.41 17.97 18.34
N THR A 344 -15.14 18.90 17.45
CA THR A 344 -16.02 20.04 17.15
C THR A 344 -16.25 20.08 15.65
N TRP A 345 -17.47 20.39 15.21
CA TRP A 345 -17.77 20.46 13.77
C TRP A 345 -18.78 21.54 13.45
N VAL A 346 -18.75 21.99 12.21
CA VAL A 346 -19.70 22.90 11.58
C VAL A 346 -20.11 22.29 10.24
N ASN A 347 -21.41 22.29 10.01
CA ASN A 347 -22.01 21.83 8.76
C ASN A 347 -22.43 23.01 7.88
N ASP A 348 -22.58 22.72 6.57
CA ASP A 348 -23.17 23.61 5.57
C ASP A 348 -22.40 24.92 5.33
N ILE A 349 -21.08 24.90 5.48
CA ILE A 349 -20.20 26.03 5.12
C ILE A 349 -20.25 26.23 3.60
N ASP A 350 -20.60 27.44 3.15
CA ASP A 350 -20.61 27.77 1.73
C ASP A 350 -19.20 28.13 1.24
N TYR A 351 -18.66 27.31 0.37
CA TYR A 351 -17.33 27.50 -0.20
C TYR A 351 -17.43 27.95 -1.65
N ALA A 352 -17.08 29.22 -1.91
CA ALA A 352 -17.04 29.80 -3.23
C ALA A 352 -15.64 29.69 -3.85
N PHE A 353 -15.54 29.22 -5.10
CA PHE A 353 -14.27 29.02 -5.82
C PHE A 353 -14.40 29.27 -7.33
N GLY A 354 -13.28 29.15 -8.04
CA GLY A 354 -13.20 29.38 -9.49
C GLY A 354 -13.13 30.86 -9.85
N SER A 355 -13.18 31.14 -11.17
CA SER A 355 -13.12 32.51 -11.67
C SER A 355 -14.29 33.34 -11.16
N ASN A 356 -13.98 34.45 -10.50
CA ASN A 356 -14.96 35.35 -9.86
C ASN A 356 -15.84 34.68 -8.80
N ARG A 357 -15.38 33.59 -8.17
CA ARG A 357 -16.12 32.86 -7.11
C ARG A 357 -17.54 32.44 -7.51
N ARG A 358 -17.75 32.07 -8.77
CA ARG A 358 -19.08 31.70 -9.29
C ARG A 358 -19.50 30.27 -9.00
N GLN A 359 -18.57 29.43 -8.53
CA GLN A 359 -18.86 28.03 -8.20
C GLN A 359 -18.96 27.90 -6.69
N HIS A 360 -19.98 27.19 -6.22
CA HIS A 360 -20.27 27.01 -4.81
C HIS A 360 -20.35 25.52 -4.47
N LEU A 361 -19.83 25.16 -3.31
CA LEU A 361 -19.96 23.84 -2.72
C LEU A 361 -20.29 23.99 -1.22
N LYS A 362 -21.20 23.17 -0.74
CA LYS A 362 -21.41 23.03 0.70
C LYS A 362 -20.41 22.06 1.28
N LEU A 363 -19.67 22.51 2.28
CA LEU A 363 -18.65 21.74 2.97
C LEU A 363 -19.00 21.60 4.45
N HIS A 364 -18.46 20.56 5.06
CA HIS A 364 -18.58 20.30 6.48
C HIS A 364 -17.17 20.18 7.04
N VAL A 365 -16.88 20.87 8.11
CA VAL A 365 -15.55 20.89 8.74
C VAL A 365 -15.63 20.24 10.10
N VAL A 366 -14.67 19.37 10.41
CA VAL A 366 -14.48 18.80 11.74
C VAL A 366 -13.06 19.01 12.22
N VAL A 367 -12.95 19.41 13.48
CA VAL A 367 -11.69 19.48 14.22
C VAL A 367 -11.72 18.44 15.33
N CYS A 368 -10.65 17.70 15.48
CA CYS A 368 -10.43 16.77 16.57
C CYS A 368 -9.19 17.20 17.36
N GLU A 369 -9.38 17.62 18.57
CA GLU A 369 -8.32 17.83 19.53
C GLU A 369 -8.21 16.59 20.40
N GLU A 370 -7.00 16.07 20.55
CA GLU A 370 -6.79 14.86 21.33
C GLU A 370 -5.60 15.00 22.29
N SER A 371 -5.71 14.35 23.42
CA SER A 371 -4.67 14.27 24.42
C SER A 371 -4.49 12.84 24.91
N TRP A 372 -3.24 12.51 25.22
CA TRP A 372 -2.88 11.21 25.82
C TRP A 372 -1.63 11.38 26.68
N GLU A 373 -1.50 10.50 27.65
CA GLU A 373 -0.32 10.45 28.52
C GLU A 373 0.77 9.58 27.90
N ARG A 374 2.00 10.05 27.98
CA ARG A 374 3.20 9.33 27.57
C ARG A 374 4.28 9.48 28.61
N VAL A 375 5.04 8.45 28.86
CA VAL A 375 6.26 8.52 29.67
C VAL A 375 7.38 9.04 28.78
N ASP A 376 8.03 10.15 29.18
CA ASP A 376 9.14 10.77 28.47
C ASP A 376 10.47 10.02 28.71
N GLN A 377 11.55 10.58 28.19
CA GLN A 377 12.90 10.00 28.34
C GLN A 377 13.43 10.05 29.79
N GLN A 378 12.87 10.93 30.60
CA GLN A 378 13.20 11.10 32.04
C GLN A 378 12.25 10.30 32.94
N ALA A 379 11.42 9.44 32.39
CA ALA A 379 10.40 8.62 33.08
C ALA A 379 9.29 9.47 33.75
N GLN A 380 9.08 10.71 33.30
CA GLN A 380 7.96 11.54 33.74
C GLN A 380 6.74 11.34 32.85
N ILE A 381 5.56 11.42 33.45
CA ILE A 381 4.30 11.38 32.67
C ILE A 381 4.07 12.77 32.11
N VAL A 382 4.10 12.86 30.77
CA VAL A 382 3.81 14.08 30.03
C VAL A 382 2.54 13.91 29.19
N THR A 383 1.70 14.93 29.19
CA THR A 383 0.52 14.96 28.33
C THR A 383 0.95 15.41 26.94
N GLN A 384 0.72 14.57 25.97
CA GLN A 384 0.85 14.88 24.55
C GLN A 384 -0.49 15.33 24.00
N THR A 385 -0.46 16.29 23.08
CA THR A 385 -1.66 16.77 22.39
C THR A 385 -1.45 16.71 20.88
N ALA A 386 -2.54 16.54 20.14
CA ALA A 386 -2.56 16.68 18.69
C ALA A 386 -3.88 17.29 18.24
N ARG A 387 -3.83 18.03 17.13
CA ARG A 387 -5.01 18.61 16.49
C ARG A 387 -5.06 18.14 15.06
N HIS A 388 -6.21 17.64 14.67
CA HIS A 388 -6.51 17.19 13.30
C HIS A 388 -7.73 17.92 12.80
N ALA A 389 -7.74 18.31 11.54
CA ALA A 389 -8.93 18.88 10.91
C ALA A 389 -9.16 18.26 9.54
N TRP A 390 -10.43 18.11 9.18
CA TRP A 390 -10.82 17.53 7.89
C TRP A 390 -12.04 18.25 7.33
N LEU A 391 -12.05 18.30 5.99
CA LEU A 391 -13.25 18.59 5.20
C LEU A 391 -14.04 17.30 4.97
N SER A 392 -15.33 17.32 5.16
CA SER A 392 -16.25 16.24 4.85
C SER A 392 -17.22 16.68 3.75
N SER A 393 -17.50 15.79 2.81
CA SER A 393 -18.55 15.98 1.79
C SER A 393 -19.96 15.69 2.29
N GLN A 394 -20.07 15.13 3.49
CA GLN A 394 -21.36 14.78 4.10
C GLN A 394 -21.49 15.44 5.47
N PRO A 395 -22.70 15.81 5.89
CA PRO A 395 -22.93 16.38 7.20
C PRO A 395 -22.39 15.49 8.32
N LEU A 396 -21.87 16.14 9.34
CA LEU A 396 -21.30 15.50 10.52
C LEU A 396 -22.31 15.55 11.67
N SER A 397 -22.36 14.47 12.43
CA SER A 397 -23.22 14.31 13.59
C SER A 397 -22.51 13.52 14.69
N ARG A 398 -23.12 13.43 15.86
CA ARG A 398 -22.60 12.62 16.98
C ARG A 398 -22.46 11.13 16.62
N GLU A 399 -23.35 10.64 15.76
CA GLU A 399 -23.41 9.24 15.35
C GLU A 399 -22.31 8.88 14.35
N ASN A 400 -21.95 9.79 13.41
CA ASN A 400 -21.07 9.46 12.30
C ASN A 400 -19.65 10.03 12.41
N VAL A 401 -19.42 11.05 13.26
CA VAL A 401 -18.11 11.73 13.37
C VAL A 401 -16.97 10.78 13.71
N HIS A 402 -17.22 9.81 14.59
CA HIS A 402 -16.21 8.81 14.92
C HIS A 402 -15.84 7.92 13.73
N GLU A 403 -16.85 7.40 13.05
CA GLU A 403 -16.63 6.50 11.92
C GLU A 403 -15.89 7.23 10.79
N ARG A 404 -16.36 8.43 10.43
CA ARG A 404 -15.74 9.23 9.37
C ARG A 404 -14.31 9.67 9.69
N CYS A 405 -14.06 10.11 10.93
CA CYS A 405 -12.74 10.62 11.32
C CYS A 405 -11.79 9.51 11.74
N ASN A 406 -12.17 8.66 12.71
CA ASN A 406 -11.27 7.68 13.29
C ASN A 406 -11.13 6.41 12.46
N LEU A 407 -12.22 5.92 11.84
CA LEU A 407 -12.17 4.72 11.00
C LEU A 407 -11.94 5.05 9.51
N GLY A 408 -12.28 6.26 9.08
CA GLY A 408 -12.07 6.76 7.72
C GLY A 408 -10.80 7.61 7.59
N ALA A 409 -10.91 8.91 7.82
CA ALA A 409 -9.89 9.92 7.49
C ALA A 409 -8.48 9.64 8.05
N ARG A 410 -8.38 9.12 9.27
CA ARG A 410 -7.09 8.73 9.87
C ARG A 410 -6.40 7.60 9.12
N HIS A 411 -7.16 6.74 8.45
CA HIS A 411 -6.61 5.61 7.71
C HIS A 411 -6.15 5.96 6.30
N ARG A 412 -6.17 7.25 5.91
CA ARG A 412 -5.45 7.73 4.73
C ARG A 412 -3.97 7.27 4.75
N TRP A 413 -3.34 7.34 5.92
CA TRP A 413 -1.96 6.86 6.12
C TRP A 413 -1.75 5.37 5.81
N GLY A 414 -2.82 4.60 5.62
CA GLY A 414 -2.74 3.22 5.17
C GLY A 414 -2.01 3.07 3.84
N ILE A 415 -2.19 4.01 2.89
CA ILE A 415 -1.49 3.97 1.60
C ILE A 415 0.02 4.15 1.79
N GLU A 416 0.45 5.05 2.68
CA GLU A 416 1.86 5.25 3.01
C GLU A 416 2.47 4.00 3.67
N ALA A 417 1.71 3.33 4.56
CA ALA A 417 2.10 2.03 5.10
C ALA A 417 2.25 0.97 3.98
N GLY A 418 1.38 0.99 2.97
CA GLY A 418 1.50 0.18 1.75
C GLY A 418 2.79 0.46 1.00
N PHE A 419 3.14 1.73 0.78
CA PHE A 419 4.42 2.12 0.16
C PHE A 419 5.62 1.66 0.96
N LEU A 420 5.58 1.76 2.30
CA LEU A 420 6.67 1.27 3.15
C LEU A 420 6.85 -0.25 3.01
N VAL A 421 5.76 -1.00 2.88
CA VAL A 421 5.82 -2.43 2.59
C VAL A 421 6.47 -2.69 1.23
N GLU A 422 6.04 -1.99 0.18
CA GLU A 422 6.56 -2.16 -1.17
C GLU A 422 8.04 -1.73 -1.30
N LYS A 423 8.46 -0.67 -0.63
CA LYS A 423 9.84 -0.17 -0.63
C LYS A 423 10.78 -1.00 0.23
N HIS A 424 10.34 -1.45 1.41
CA HIS A 424 11.25 -1.98 2.44
C HIS A 424 10.99 -3.44 2.83
N GLN A 425 9.85 -4.01 2.44
CA GLN A 425 9.47 -5.37 2.84
C GLN A 425 9.58 -6.40 1.68
N GLY A 426 10.50 -6.14 0.72
CA GLY A 426 10.94 -7.13 -0.25
C GLY A 426 10.38 -7.00 -1.68
N TYR A 427 9.50 -6.04 -1.97
CA TYR A 427 9.00 -5.84 -3.36
C TYR A 427 9.93 -4.99 -4.23
N HIS A 428 10.92 -4.32 -3.61
CA HIS A 428 11.89 -3.49 -4.33
C HIS A 428 11.21 -2.43 -5.23
N TYR A 429 10.20 -1.73 -4.70
CA TYR A 429 9.42 -0.73 -5.42
C TYR A 429 10.29 0.30 -6.16
N GLU A 430 11.40 0.72 -5.54
CA GLU A 430 12.33 1.70 -6.09
C GLU A 430 13.30 1.12 -7.15
N HIS A 431 13.12 -0.15 -7.55
CA HIS A 431 13.86 -0.78 -8.64
C HIS A 431 13.03 -0.77 -9.92
N ALA A 432 13.64 -0.37 -11.05
CA ALA A 432 12.93 -0.30 -12.33
C ALA A 432 12.58 -1.69 -12.89
N PHE A 433 13.39 -2.71 -12.62
CA PHE A 433 13.39 -4.02 -13.26
C PHE A 433 13.68 -4.01 -14.77
N ALA A 434 13.41 -2.90 -15.45
CA ALA A 434 13.73 -2.66 -16.84
C ALA A 434 13.97 -1.16 -17.07
N LEU A 435 14.90 -0.82 -17.95
CA LEU A 435 15.12 0.55 -18.46
C LEU A 435 14.41 0.69 -19.81
N ASP A 436 13.11 0.53 -19.79
CA ASP A 436 12.16 0.71 -20.86
C ASP A 436 10.82 1.06 -20.21
N TRP A 437 10.15 2.09 -20.70
CA TRP A 437 8.98 2.66 -20.05
C TRP A 437 7.83 1.65 -19.89
N ASN A 438 7.46 0.97 -20.99
CA ASN A 438 6.37 0.01 -20.95
C ASN A 438 6.72 -1.22 -20.11
N ALA A 439 7.92 -1.76 -20.24
CA ALA A 439 8.35 -2.90 -19.44
C ALA A 439 8.43 -2.57 -17.95
N MET A 440 8.95 -1.40 -17.57
CA MET A 440 9.00 -0.94 -16.18
C MET A 440 7.59 -0.84 -15.58
N ARG A 441 6.62 -0.28 -16.32
CA ARG A 441 5.20 -0.23 -15.93
C ARG A 441 4.59 -1.62 -15.81
N GLY A 442 4.93 -2.53 -16.74
CA GLY A 442 4.51 -3.94 -16.69
C GLY A 442 5.00 -4.67 -15.44
N TYR A 443 6.28 -4.51 -15.06
CA TYR A 443 6.81 -5.03 -13.80
C TYR A 443 6.15 -4.40 -12.59
N HIS A 444 5.85 -3.12 -12.63
CA HIS A 444 5.11 -2.44 -11.56
C HIS A 444 3.71 -3.04 -11.37
N LEU A 445 2.96 -3.27 -12.44
CA LEU A 445 1.62 -3.89 -12.37
C LEU A 445 1.68 -5.33 -11.82
N LEU A 446 2.65 -6.13 -12.24
CA LEU A 446 2.87 -7.49 -11.69
C LEU A 446 3.21 -7.45 -10.20
N MET A 447 4.04 -6.49 -9.78
CA MET A 447 4.37 -6.26 -8.37
C MET A 447 3.12 -5.88 -7.57
N ARG A 448 2.28 -4.96 -8.07
CA ARG A 448 1.04 -4.54 -7.42
C ARG A 448 0.06 -5.70 -7.30
N LEU A 449 -0.08 -6.51 -8.33
CA LEU A 449 -0.91 -7.72 -8.31
C LEU A 449 -0.42 -8.75 -7.28
N ALA A 450 0.89 -8.98 -7.21
CA ALA A 450 1.50 -9.84 -6.19
C ALA A 450 1.30 -9.27 -4.78
N HIS A 451 1.38 -7.95 -4.62
CA HIS A 451 1.10 -7.28 -3.35
C HIS A 451 -0.34 -7.52 -2.88
N VAL A 452 -1.32 -7.51 -3.78
CA VAL A 452 -2.71 -7.89 -3.43
C VAL A 452 -2.74 -9.29 -2.84
N PHE A 453 -2.18 -10.30 -3.52
CA PHE A 453 -2.19 -11.68 -3.03
C PHE A 453 -1.49 -11.84 -1.67
N ASN A 454 -0.31 -11.26 -1.51
CA ASN A 454 0.44 -11.35 -0.25
C ASN A 454 -0.25 -10.57 0.89
N THR A 455 -0.93 -9.48 0.57
CA THR A 455 -1.75 -8.74 1.53
C THR A 455 -2.95 -9.57 1.96
N LEU A 456 -3.68 -10.18 1.02
CA LEU A 456 -4.77 -11.08 1.35
C LEU A 456 -4.28 -12.24 2.24
N ALA A 457 -3.14 -12.87 1.90
CA ALA A 457 -2.52 -13.92 2.70
C ALA A 457 -2.25 -13.46 4.14
N ARG A 458 -1.68 -12.27 4.32
CA ARG A 458 -1.40 -11.68 5.64
C ARG A 458 -2.66 -11.51 6.50
N PHE A 459 -3.80 -11.26 5.91
CA PHE A 459 -5.07 -11.03 6.61
C PHE A 459 -5.97 -12.27 6.65
N THR A 460 -5.53 -13.43 6.11
CA THR A 460 -6.25 -14.68 6.31
C THR A 460 -6.01 -15.23 7.72
N ARG A 461 -7.04 -15.88 8.28
CA ARG A 461 -6.94 -16.53 9.58
C ARG A 461 -5.77 -17.52 9.66
N GLN A 462 -5.52 -18.26 8.58
CA GLN A 462 -4.54 -19.33 8.51
C GLN A 462 -3.10 -18.83 8.52
N LEU A 463 -2.82 -17.69 7.89
CA LEU A 463 -1.44 -17.17 7.73
C LEU A 463 -1.12 -15.97 8.64
N ARG A 464 -2.13 -15.38 9.27
CA ARG A 464 -1.96 -14.19 10.10
C ARG A 464 -0.86 -14.33 11.15
N ASP A 465 -0.79 -15.46 11.83
CA ASP A 465 0.18 -15.65 12.92
C ASP A 465 1.60 -15.82 12.37
N LEU A 466 1.78 -16.44 11.20
CA LEU A 466 3.05 -16.47 10.48
C LEU A 466 3.54 -15.05 10.16
N PHE A 467 2.64 -14.21 9.62
CA PHE A 467 2.98 -12.81 9.32
C PHE A 467 3.21 -11.95 10.57
N ARG A 468 2.52 -12.21 11.67
CA ARG A 468 2.76 -11.54 12.97
C ARG A 468 4.12 -11.91 13.55
N GLN A 469 4.51 -13.17 13.45
CA GLN A 469 5.76 -13.67 13.98
C GLN A 469 6.97 -13.17 13.18
N PHE A 470 6.92 -13.24 11.85
CA PHE A 470 8.09 -12.97 10.99
C PHE A 470 8.05 -11.63 10.28
N GLY A 471 6.94 -10.88 10.33
CA GLY A 471 6.69 -9.73 9.48
C GLY A 471 6.47 -10.13 8.01
N VAL A 472 6.15 -9.16 7.14
CA VAL A 472 5.83 -9.44 5.74
C VAL A 472 6.99 -10.12 5.01
N ARG A 473 8.18 -9.50 5.06
CA ARG A 473 9.37 -10.04 4.39
C ARG A 473 9.81 -11.40 4.94
N GLY A 474 9.71 -11.58 6.25
CA GLY A 474 10.10 -12.83 6.90
C GLY A 474 9.16 -13.98 6.58
N ALA A 475 7.84 -13.77 6.60
CA ALA A 475 6.85 -14.78 6.25
C ALA A 475 6.97 -15.22 4.78
N ILE A 476 7.12 -14.28 3.85
CA ILE A 476 7.29 -14.62 2.43
C ILE A 476 8.63 -15.33 2.21
N ARG A 477 9.69 -14.91 2.91
CA ARG A 477 10.97 -15.62 2.87
C ARG A 477 10.84 -17.05 3.40
N PHE A 478 10.07 -17.26 4.47
CA PHE A 478 9.81 -18.60 5.02
C PHE A 478 9.14 -19.50 3.98
N ILE A 479 8.09 -19.01 3.31
CA ILE A 479 7.41 -19.72 2.24
C ILE A 479 8.36 -19.99 1.04
N ARG A 480 9.08 -18.97 0.58
CA ARG A 480 10.03 -19.09 -0.53
C ARG A 480 11.11 -20.14 -0.24
N THR A 481 11.70 -20.13 0.96
CA THR A 481 12.73 -21.11 1.34
C THR A 481 12.15 -22.51 1.50
N SER A 482 10.89 -22.65 1.87
CA SER A 482 10.19 -23.93 1.87
C SER A 482 10.03 -24.49 0.46
N CYS A 483 9.70 -23.65 -0.52
CA CYS A 483 9.66 -24.05 -1.93
C CYS A 483 11.05 -24.36 -2.52
N ALA A 484 12.12 -23.79 -1.97
CA ALA A 484 13.48 -23.94 -2.49
C ALA A 484 14.22 -25.19 -1.99
N ALA A 485 13.63 -25.92 -1.05
CA ALA A 485 14.26 -27.07 -0.37
C ALA A 485 13.28 -28.27 -0.31
N PRO A 486 13.74 -29.49 0.05
CA PRO A 486 12.94 -30.71 0.05
C PRO A 486 12.04 -30.81 1.30
N TRP A 487 11.32 -29.72 1.60
CA TRP A 487 10.37 -29.67 2.72
C TRP A 487 9.00 -30.25 2.37
N LEU A 488 8.60 -30.14 1.09
CA LEU A 488 7.24 -30.45 0.64
C LEU A 488 7.13 -31.93 0.24
N ASP A 489 6.31 -32.69 0.96
CA ASP A 489 5.90 -34.03 0.52
C ASP A 489 4.83 -33.92 -0.58
N SER A 490 5.08 -34.53 -1.72
CA SER A 490 4.21 -34.38 -2.90
C SER A 490 2.81 -34.97 -2.70
N ALA A 491 2.68 -36.08 -1.96
CA ALA A 491 1.38 -36.71 -1.73
C ALA A 491 0.55 -35.88 -0.77
N ARG A 492 1.15 -35.45 0.34
CA ARG A 492 0.52 -34.59 1.34
C ARG A 492 0.11 -33.23 0.73
N MET A 493 0.99 -32.61 -0.05
CA MET A 493 0.69 -31.33 -0.70
C MET A 493 -0.49 -31.45 -1.68
N ARG A 494 -0.58 -32.50 -2.48
CA ARG A 494 -1.76 -32.72 -3.34
C ARG A 494 -3.04 -32.84 -2.54
N GLY A 495 -3.01 -33.54 -1.40
CA GLY A 495 -4.16 -33.62 -0.48
C GLY A 495 -4.58 -32.24 0.05
N LEU A 496 -3.64 -31.48 0.60
CA LEU A 496 -3.90 -30.13 1.11
C LEU A 496 -4.41 -29.15 0.04
N LEU A 497 -3.88 -29.23 -1.18
CA LEU A 497 -4.32 -28.37 -2.29
C LEU A 497 -5.69 -28.74 -2.86
N ALA A 498 -6.15 -29.98 -2.65
CA ALA A 498 -7.46 -30.43 -3.09
C ALA A 498 -8.59 -30.02 -2.10
N GLU A 499 -8.26 -29.67 -0.87
CA GLU A 499 -9.25 -29.24 0.11
C GLU A 499 -9.94 -27.93 -0.29
N PRO A 500 -11.24 -27.75 0.01
CA PRO A 500 -11.94 -26.50 -0.25
C PRO A 500 -11.25 -25.31 0.46
N PHE A 501 -11.17 -24.17 -0.23
CA PHE A 501 -10.59 -22.95 0.33
C PHE A 501 -11.64 -21.84 0.42
N LEU A 502 -11.90 -21.35 1.62
CA LEU A 502 -12.74 -20.19 1.88
C LEU A 502 -11.87 -19.01 2.32
N LEU A 503 -11.90 -17.91 1.56
CA LEU A 503 -11.21 -16.68 1.95
C LEU A 503 -11.96 -16.01 3.12
N GLN A 504 -11.36 -16.02 4.29
CA GLN A 504 -11.83 -15.32 5.49
C GLN A 504 -10.74 -14.32 5.89
N LEU A 505 -11.03 -13.04 5.68
CA LEU A 505 -10.14 -11.93 6.10
C LEU A 505 -10.51 -11.54 7.53
N GLU A 506 -9.49 -11.22 8.35
CA GLU A 506 -9.67 -10.78 9.75
C GLU A 506 -9.03 -9.41 10.01
#